data_ae76aeec398a7e68f9e30b114e20bfaa
#
_entry.id   ae76aeec398a7e68f9e30b114e20bfaa
#
_cell.length_a   1.000
_cell.length_b   1.000
_cell.length_c   1.000
_cell.angle_alpha   90.00
_cell.angle_beta   90.00
_cell.angle_gamma   90.00
#
_symmetry.space_group_name_H-M   'P 1'
#
loop_
_entity.id
_entity.type
_entity.pdbx_description
1 polymer ?
#
loop_
_entity_poly.entity_id
_entity_poly.type
_entity_poly.pdbx_seq_one_letter_code
_entity_poly.pdbx_strand_id
1 'polypeptide(L)'
;SYDRIVPKFQKLVKARGGQGYYMRGTFTHHNVDFTKDLFHMADDLGFTELSMEPVVAPPDSPEALTEEDLPKLFDQYELLANDMLRRQKAGKPITFYHYILDLKHGPCIYKRISGCGSGTEYMAVTPWGDLYPCHQFVGDPAYKLGNVWDGVTNTALRDEFKLCNVYARPDCKDCWARLYCAGG
;
A
#
# COMPACT_ATOMS: atom_id res chain seq x y z
N SER A 1 16.16 -3.80 16.57
CA SER A 1 14.95 -3.04 16.20
C SER A 1 13.69 -3.87 16.36
N TYR A 2 13.61 -5.08 15.81
CA TYR A 2 12.45 -5.99 15.88
C TYR A 2 12.02 -6.23 17.34
N ASP A 3 12.90 -6.72 18.21
CA ASP A 3 12.62 -7.00 19.62
C ASP A 3 12.16 -5.78 20.44
N ARG A 4 12.49 -4.58 19.97
CA ARG A 4 12.06 -3.33 20.60
C ARG A 4 10.68 -2.85 20.11
N ILE A 5 10.31 -3.21 18.88
CA ILE A 5 9.11 -2.70 18.21
C ILE A 5 7.92 -3.61 18.47
N VAL A 6 8.07 -4.92 18.27
CA VAL A 6 6.98 -5.90 18.37
C VAL A 6 6.23 -5.84 19.71
N PRO A 7 6.89 -5.84 20.90
CA PRO A 7 6.18 -5.77 22.16
C PRO A 7 5.36 -4.48 22.34
N LYS A 8 5.80 -3.38 21.71
CA LYS A 8 5.08 -2.09 21.77
C LYS A 8 3.81 -2.14 20.92
N PHE A 9 3.88 -2.73 19.73
CA PHE A 9 2.70 -2.94 18.90
C PHE A 9 1.72 -3.92 19.54
N GLN A 10 2.18 -5.03 20.09
CA GLN A 10 1.32 -5.96 20.83
C GLN A 10 0.60 -5.27 21.99
N LYS A 11 1.31 -4.43 22.76
CA LYS A 11 0.72 -3.62 23.83
C LYS A 11 -0.31 -2.63 23.29
N LEU A 12 -0.02 -1.95 22.19
CA LEU A 12 -0.94 -1.00 21.56
C LEU A 12 -2.20 -1.71 21.07
N VAL A 13 -2.06 -2.81 20.33
CA VAL A 13 -3.19 -3.60 19.81
C VAL A 13 -4.07 -4.12 20.94
N LYS A 14 -3.48 -4.63 22.01
CA LYS A 14 -4.22 -5.05 23.20
C LYS A 14 -4.98 -3.89 23.84
N ALA A 15 -4.36 -2.73 23.98
CA ALA A 15 -5.01 -1.55 24.56
C ALA A 15 -6.17 -1.02 23.69
N ARG A 16 -6.15 -1.28 22.38
CA ARG A 16 -7.22 -0.95 21.42
C ARG A 16 -8.30 -2.04 21.31
N GLY A 17 -8.23 -3.10 22.12
CA GLY A 17 -9.17 -4.23 22.02
C GLY A 17 -9.07 -4.99 20.70
N GLY A 18 -7.91 -5.00 20.05
CA GLY A 18 -7.69 -5.69 18.78
C GLY A 18 -8.34 -5.02 17.55
N GLN A 19 -8.70 -3.74 17.64
CA GLN A 19 -9.40 -3.04 16.56
C GLN A 19 -8.67 -1.80 16.06
N GLY A 20 -8.96 -1.41 14.82
CA GLY A 20 -8.52 -0.15 14.23
C GLY A 20 -7.00 -0.07 14.04
N TYR A 21 -6.37 -1.15 13.59
CA TYR A 21 -4.96 -1.21 13.26
C TYR A 21 -4.72 -2.07 12.00
N TYR A 22 -3.57 -1.89 11.39
CA TYR A 22 -2.98 -2.83 10.44
C TYR A 22 -1.51 -3.00 10.76
N MET A 23 -1.04 -4.27 10.82
CA MET A 23 0.37 -4.57 10.74
C MET A 23 0.75 -4.64 9.28
N ARG A 24 1.62 -3.74 8.86
CA ARG A 24 2.03 -3.60 7.47
C ARG A 24 3.50 -3.98 7.29
N GLY A 25 3.76 -4.81 6.30
CA GLY A 25 5.08 -5.11 5.77
C GLY A 25 5.21 -4.69 4.31
N THR A 26 6.42 -4.84 3.79
CA THR A 26 6.72 -4.63 2.36
C THR A 26 7.49 -5.85 1.86
N PHE A 27 7.09 -6.37 0.71
CA PHE A 27 7.85 -7.41 0.04
C PHE A 27 8.55 -6.85 -1.21
N THR A 28 9.68 -7.46 -1.54
CA THR A 28 10.60 -7.06 -2.60
C THR A 28 10.94 -8.30 -3.44
N HIS A 29 11.75 -8.12 -4.48
CA HIS A 29 12.36 -9.25 -5.19
C HIS A 29 13.03 -10.28 -4.25
N HIS A 30 13.60 -9.84 -3.13
CA HIS A 30 14.33 -10.72 -2.21
C HIS A 30 13.45 -11.55 -1.27
N ASN A 31 12.20 -11.13 -1.01
CA ASN A 31 11.25 -11.83 -0.14
C ASN A 31 9.87 -11.98 -0.79
N VAL A 32 9.86 -12.46 -2.02
CA VAL A 32 8.64 -12.72 -2.80
C VAL A 32 7.70 -13.71 -2.08
N ASP A 33 8.24 -14.58 -1.22
CA ASP A 33 7.49 -15.51 -0.35
C ASP A 33 6.86 -14.81 0.87
N PHE A 34 6.25 -13.68 0.64
CA PHE A 34 5.72 -12.77 1.67
C PHE A 34 4.69 -13.39 2.62
N THR A 35 4.03 -14.46 2.23
CA THR A 35 3.08 -15.18 3.11
C THR A 35 3.74 -15.73 4.35
N LYS A 36 5.03 -16.06 4.29
CA LYS A 36 5.83 -16.51 5.43
C LYS A 36 5.88 -15.45 6.52
N ASP A 37 6.16 -14.19 6.13
CA ASP A 37 6.21 -13.06 7.07
C ASP A 37 4.80 -12.74 7.59
N LEU A 38 3.78 -12.86 6.73
CA LEU A 38 2.40 -12.64 7.10
C LEU A 38 1.90 -13.69 8.11
N PHE A 39 2.23 -14.96 7.89
CA PHE A 39 1.87 -16.03 8.84
C PHE A 39 2.64 -15.89 10.16
N HIS A 40 3.90 -15.45 10.12
CA HIS A 40 4.62 -15.10 11.33
C HIS A 40 3.90 -13.99 12.13
N MET A 41 3.47 -12.92 11.46
CA MET A 41 2.70 -11.86 12.12
C MET A 41 1.38 -12.38 12.71
N ALA A 42 0.71 -13.32 12.03
CA ALA A 42 -0.56 -13.87 12.48
C ALA A 42 -0.39 -14.89 13.62
N ASP A 43 0.46 -15.88 13.42
CA ASP A 43 0.53 -17.07 14.28
C ASP A 43 1.45 -16.89 15.49
N ASP A 44 2.61 -16.25 15.28
CA ASP A 44 3.60 -16.05 16.34
C ASP A 44 3.38 -14.75 17.12
N LEU A 45 2.94 -13.69 16.45
CA LEU A 45 2.78 -12.38 17.06
C LEU A 45 1.33 -12.05 17.44
N GLY A 46 0.35 -12.81 16.91
CA GLY A 46 -1.06 -12.69 17.26
C GLY A 46 -1.78 -11.50 16.62
N PHE A 47 -1.29 -10.98 15.50
CA PHE A 47 -1.95 -9.91 14.76
C PHE A 47 -2.97 -10.48 13.76
N THR A 48 -4.15 -9.87 13.68
CA THR A 48 -5.25 -10.34 12.80
C THR A 48 -5.56 -9.40 11.65
N GLU A 49 -5.12 -8.14 11.74
CA GLU A 49 -5.32 -7.12 10.70
C GLU A 49 -3.99 -6.86 9.99
N LEU A 50 -3.83 -7.39 8.76
CA LEU A 50 -2.54 -7.51 8.10
C LEU A 50 -2.55 -6.88 6.71
N SER A 51 -1.40 -6.35 6.30
CA SER A 51 -1.13 -5.83 4.97
C SER A 51 0.32 -6.12 4.58
N MET A 52 0.54 -6.54 3.35
CA MET A 52 1.88 -6.69 2.76
C MET A 52 1.87 -6.04 1.38
N GLU A 53 2.60 -4.95 1.23
CA GLU A 53 2.60 -4.17 0.00
C GLU A 53 3.82 -4.51 -0.88
N PRO A 54 3.66 -4.54 -2.20
CA PRO A 54 4.83 -4.61 -3.09
C PRO A 54 5.69 -3.36 -2.92
N VAL A 55 7.00 -3.53 -3.01
CA VAL A 55 7.91 -2.39 -3.06
C VAL A 55 7.64 -1.57 -4.32
N VAL A 56 7.64 -0.25 -4.16
CA VAL A 56 7.70 0.68 -5.30
C VAL A 56 9.15 1.17 -5.40
N ALA A 57 9.86 0.68 -6.40
CA ALA A 57 11.27 0.96 -6.61
C ALA A 57 11.54 1.23 -8.12
N PRO A 58 12.58 2.00 -8.45
CA PRO A 58 13.03 2.13 -9.84
C PRO A 58 13.32 0.77 -10.47
N PRO A 59 13.07 0.58 -11.77
CA PRO A 59 13.24 -0.74 -12.42
C PRO A 59 14.64 -1.33 -12.35
N ASP A 60 15.65 -0.49 -12.16
CA ASP A 60 17.07 -0.86 -12.03
C ASP A 60 17.50 -1.11 -10.57
N SER A 61 16.58 -0.95 -9.63
CA SER A 61 16.85 -1.26 -8.22
C SER A 61 16.89 -2.78 -7.99
N PRO A 62 17.84 -3.30 -7.19
CA PRO A 62 17.89 -4.71 -6.84
C PRO A 62 16.69 -5.20 -6.01
N GLU A 63 15.93 -4.29 -5.40
CA GLU A 63 14.71 -4.59 -4.66
C GLU A 63 13.48 -4.66 -5.56
N ALA A 64 13.56 -4.12 -6.80
CA ALA A 64 12.41 -4.03 -7.71
C ALA A 64 11.85 -5.40 -8.05
N LEU A 65 10.53 -5.51 -8.03
CA LEU A 65 9.84 -6.68 -8.55
C LEU A 65 9.89 -6.67 -10.09
N THR A 66 10.07 -7.84 -10.67
CA THR A 66 10.16 -8.07 -12.10
C THR A 66 9.08 -9.02 -12.59
N GLU A 67 8.92 -9.16 -13.89
CA GLU A 67 8.00 -10.16 -14.47
C GLU A 67 8.37 -11.60 -14.07
N GLU A 68 9.63 -11.88 -13.78
CA GLU A 68 10.09 -13.19 -13.32
C GLU A 68 9.55 -13.56 -11.93
N ASP A 69 9.20 -12.58 -11.13
CA ASP A 69 8.63 -12.76 -9.78
C ASP A 69 7.14 -13.09 -9.82
N LEU A 70 6.43 -12.73 -10.90
CA LEU A 70 4.97 -12.83 -10.98
C LEU A 70 4.43 -14.24 -10.76
N PRO A 71 5.00 -15.31 -11.34
CA PRO A 71 4.49 -16.66 -11.09
C PRO A 71 4.52 -17.02 -9.61
N LYS A 72 5.64 -16.73 -8.93
CA LYS A 72 5.78 -16.98 -7.50
C LYS A 72 4.83 -16.11 -6.67
N LEU A 73 4.62 -14.85 -7.07
CA LEU A 73 3.66 -13.97 -6.40
C LEU A 73 2.22 -14.49 -6.50
N PHE A 74 1.80 -14.98 -7.68
CA PHE A 74 0.48 -15.57 -7.84
C PHE A 74 0.30 -16.79 -6.93
N ASP A 75 1.30 -17.66 -6.84
CA ASP A 75 1.29 -18.81 -5.92
C ASP A 75 1.15 -18.35 -4.46
N GLN A 76 1.82 -17.27 -4.08
CA GLN A 76 1.72 -16.71 -2.72
C GLN A 76 0.33 -16.15 -2.42
N TYR A 77 -0.28 -15.43 -3.35
CA TYR A 77 -1.65 -14.95 -3.17
C TYR A 77 -2.65 -16.10 -3.11
N GLU A 78 -2.50 -17.13 -3.94
CA GLU A 78 -3.35 -18.33 -3.88
C GLU A 78 -3.18 -19.09 -2.55
N LEU A 79 -1.95 -19.29 -2.10
CA LEU A 79 -1.64 -19.87 -0.81
C LEU A 79 -2.32 -19.12 0.34
N LEU A 80 -2.20 -17.79 0.32
CA LEU A 80 -2.83 -16.93 1.33
C LEU A 80 -4.36 -17.04 1.31
N ALA A 81 -4.98 -17.00 0.13
CA ALA A 81 -6.42 -17.12 -0.01
C ALA A 81 -6.94 -18.45 0.57
N ASN A 82 -6.27 -19.56 0.24
CA ASN A 82 -6.60 -20.87 0.76
C ASN A 82 -6.42 -20.96 2.28
N ASP A 83 -5.36 -20.38 2.82
CA ASP A 83 -5.14 -20.32 4.27
C ASP A 83 -6.21 -19.50 4.98
N MET A 84 -6.57 -18.34 4.44
CA MET A 84 -7.64 -17.49 4.99
C MET A 84 -8.99 -18.22 5.03
N LEU A 85 -9.33 -18.95 3.97
CA LEU A 85 -10.54 -19.79 3.96
C LEU A 85 -10.49 -20.88 5.02
N ARG A 86 -9.34 -21.53 5.21
CA ARG A 86 -9.13 -22.53 6.26
C ARG A 86 -9.30 -21.91 7.66
N ARG A 87 -8.69 -20.74 7.89
CA ARG A 87 -8.81 -20.00 9.16
C ARG A 87 -10.25 -19.57 9.45
N GLN A 88 -10.96 -19.09 8.44
CA GLN A 88 -12.36 -18.71 8.55
C GLN A 88 -13.23 -19.88 9.01
N LYS A 89 -13.05 -21.06 8.40
CA LYS A 89 -13.75 -22.30 8.79
C LYS A 89 -13.40 -22.76 10.21
N ALA A 90 -12.17 -22.49 10.65
CA ALA A 90 -11.71 -22.83 12.01
C ALA A 90 -12.10 -21.79 13.08
N GLY A 91 -12.81 -20.72 12.72
CA GLY A 91 -13.19 -19.65 13.65
C GLY A 91 -12.04 -18.76 14.11
N LYS A 92 -10.93 -18.73 13.35
CA LYS A 92 -9.73 -17.90 13.61
C LYS A 92 -9.37 -17.06 12.39
N PRO A 93 -10.27 -16.18 11.90
CA PRO A 93 -10.02 -15.40 10.71
C PRO A 93 -8.89 -14.39 10.92
N ILE A 94 -8.22 -14.07 9.82
CA ILE A 94 -7.35 -12.90 9.67
C ILE A 94 -7.90 -12.04 8.56
N THR A 95 -7.62 -10.74 8.61
CA THR A 95 -7.92 -9.79 7.54
C THR A 95 -6.64 -9.50 6.76
N PHE A 96 -6.72 -9.57 5.44
CA PHE A 96 -5.64 -9.13 4.56
C PHE A 96 -6.13 -7.99 3.67
N TYR A 97 -5.45 -6.86 3.72
CA TYR A 97 -5.92 -5.61 3.11
C TYR A 97 -6.26 -5.74 1.62
N HIS A 98 -5.44 -6.45 0.83
CA HIS A 98 -5.67 -6.61 -0.61
C HIS A 98 -6.93 -7.43 -0.93
N TYR A 99 -7.46 -8.19 0.02
CA TYR A 99 -8.69 -8.98 -0.16
C TYR A 99 -9.95 -8.29 0.36
N ILE A 100 -9.82 -7.05 0.85
CA ILE A 100 -10.98 -6.25 1.24
C ILE A 100 -11.57 -5.61 -0.02
N LEU A 101 -12.44 -6.35 -0.71
CA LEU A 101 -13.17 -5.87 -1.87
C LEU A 101 -14.63 -5.68 -1.52
N ASP A 102 -15.07 -4.45 -1.37
CA ASP A 102 -16.49 -4.14 -1.26
C ASP A 102 -17.12 -4.10 -2.66
N LEU A 103 -17.70 -5.21 -3.06
CA LEU A 103 -18.35 -5.35 -4.37
C LEU A 103 -19.76 -4.74 -4.40
N LYS A 104 -20.34 -4.42 -3.24
CA LYS A 104 -21.71 -3.90 -3.14
C LYS A 104 -21.74 -2.38 -3.01
N HIS A 105 -20.93 -1.80 -2.15
CA HIS A 105 -20.96 -0.38 -1.84
C HIS A 105 -19.68 0.33 -2.30
N GLY A 106 -18.51 -0.24 -2.02
CA GLY A 106 -17.18 0.23 -2.44
C GLY A 106 -16.87 1.70 -2.11
N PRO A 107 -15.66 2.16 -2.34
CA PRO A 107 -15.34 3.57 -2.26
C PRO A 107 -16.06 4.34 -3.36
N CYS A 108 -16.27 5.63 -3.14
CA CYS A 108 -16.85 6.55 -4.12
C CYS A 108 -16.10 6.45 -5.47
N ILE A 109 -16.85 6.57 -6.57
CA ILE A 109 -16.31 6.44 -7.94
C ILE A 109 -15.14 7.40 -8.20
N TYR A 110 -15.16 8.59 -7.61
CA TYR A 110 -14.09 9.55 -7.72
C TYR A 110 -12.76 8.97 -7.21
N LYS A 111 -12.76 8.33 -6.04
CA LYS A 111 -11.58 7.67 -5.47
C LYS A 111 -11.06 6.52 -6.36
N ARG A 112 -11.97 5.81 -7.01
CA ARG A 112 -11.60 4.74 -7.95
C ARG A 112 -10.97 5.27 -9.24
N ILE A 113 -11.30 6.51 -9.62
CA ILE A 113 -10.72 7.16 -10.79
C ILE A 113 -9.37 7.80 -10.44
N SER A 114 -9.32 8.57 -9.37
CA SER A 114 -8.14 9.37 -8.96
C SER A 114 -7.03 8.56 -8.30
N GLY A 115 -7.32 7.33 -7.86
CA GLY A 115 -6.35 6.50 -7.14
C GLY A 115 -5.98 7.07 -5.77
N CYS A 116 -4.68 7.12 -5.45
CA CYS A 116 -4.20 7.53 -4.12
C CYS A 116 -4.33 9.03 -3.84
N GLY A 117 -4.47 9.87 -4.87
CA GLY A 117 -4.58 11.32 -4.71
C GLY A 117 -3.27 12.04 -4.33
N SER A 118 -2.12 11.40 -4.56
CA SER A 118 -0.80 11.99 -4.34
C SER A 118 -0.65 13.36 -5.01
N GLY A 119 -0.12 14.34 -4.28
CA GLY A 119 0.12 15.70 -4.76
C GLY A 119 -1.13 16.58 -4.88
N THR A 120 -2.33 16.02 -4.68
CA THR A 120 -3.60 16.75 -4.80
C THR A 120 -4.47 16.63 -3.56
N GLU A 121 -4.67 15.42 -3.04
CA GLU A 121 -5.51 15.17 -1.86
C GLU A 121 -4.69 15.04 -0.58
N TYR A 122 -3.40 14.71 -0.70
CA TYR A 122 -2.44 14.73 0.38
C TYR A 122 -1.05 15.07 -0.15
N MET A 123 -0.15 15.45 0.74
CA MET A 123 1.24 15.78 0.45
C MET A 123 2.13 15.30 1.60
N ALA A 124 3.40 15.04 1.29
CA ALA A 124 4.42 14.84 2.30
C ALA A 124 5.02 16.19 2.70
N VAL A 125 5.24 16.38 4.00
CA VAL A 125 5.88 17.58 4.56
C VAL A 125 7.17 17.15 5.23
N THR A 126 8.29 17.75 4.83
CA THR A 126 9.58 17.49 5.47
C THR A 126 9.71 18.22 6.82
N PRO A 127 10.66 17.83 7.70
CA PRO A 127 10.89 18.55 8.95
C PRO A 127 11.24 20.05 8.79
N TRP A 128 11.76 20.43 7.63
CA TRP A 128 12.07 21.83 7.27
C TRP A 128 11.02 22.48 6.40
N GLY A 129 9.82 21.90 6.34
CA GLY A 129 8.64 22.53 5.76
C GLY A 129 8.49 22.39 4.25
N ASP A 130 9.33 21.65 3.54
CA ASP A 130 9.17 21.42 2.10
C ASP A 130 8.00 20.49 1.81
N LEU A 131 7.26 20.77 0.72
CA LEU A 131 6.11 20.02 0.25
C LEU A 131 6.48 19.16 -0.95
N TYR A 132 6.09 17.87 -0.90
CA TYR A 132 6.25 16.91 -1.99
C TYR A 132 4.94 16.16 -2.26
N PRO A 133 4.72 15.60 -3.46
CA PRO A 133 3.49 14.87 -3.79
C PRO A 133 3.20 13.71 -2.82
N CYS A 134 4.21 12.91 -2.49
CA CYS A 134 4.15 11.90 -1.43
C CYS A 134 5.55 11.63 -0.86
N HIS A 135 5.63 10.75 0.13
CA HIS A 135 6.90 10.42 0.80
C HIS A 135 7.96 9.81 -0.12
N GLN A 136 7.56 9.15 -1.21
CA GLN A 136 8.49 8.55 -2.19
C GLN A 136 9.28 9.59 -2.98
N PHE A 137 8.78 10.81 -3.13
CA PHE A 137 9.42 11.90 -3.86
C PHE A 137 10.25 12.83 -2.96
N VAL A 138 10.25 12.58 -1.65
CA VAL A 138 10.96 13.43 -0.69
C VAL A 138 12.46 13.38 -0.96
N GLY A 139 13.06 14.55 -1.16
CA GLY A 139 14.50 14.71 -1.43
C GLY A 139 14.85 14.85 -2.91
N ASP A 140 13.92 14.60 -3.82
CA ASP A 140 14.11 14.89 -5.25
C ASP A 140 13.61 16.31 -5.57
N PRO A 141 14.52 17.24 -5.90
CA PRO A 141 14.16 18.63 -6.19
C PRO A 141 13.18 18.80 -7.36
N ALA A 142 13.15 17.84 -8.31
CA ALA A 142 12.22 17.87 -9.45
C ALA A 142 10.77 17.76 -9.01
N TYR A 143 10.51 17.11 -7.87
CA TYR A 143 9.16 16.89 -7.34
C TYR A 143 8.79 17.83 -6.19
N LYS A 144 9.59 18.84 -5.91
CA LYS A 144 9.23 19.83 -4.88
C LYS A 144 8.04 20.67 -5.32
N LEU A 145 6.94 20.63 -4.56
CA LEU A 145 5.71 21.37 -4.80
C LEU A 145 5.74 22.80 -4.25
N GLY A 146 6.51 23.02 -3.19
CA GLY A 146 6.56 24.28 -2.46
C GLY A 146 6.99 24.10 -1.03
N ASN A 147 6.44 24.89 -0.13
CA ASN A 147 6.71 24.79 1.31
C ASN A 147 5.48 25.22 2.14
N VAL A 148 5.52 24.97 3.46
CA VAL A 148 4.38 25.25 4.36
C VAL A 148 4.09 26.73 4.56
N TRP A 149 5.02 27.62 4.24
CA TRP A 149 4.85 29.08 4.42
C TRP A 149 4.26 29.73 3.18
N ASP A 150 4.73 29.33 1.99
CA ASP A 150 4.28 29.90 0.70
C ASP A 150 3.18 29.03 0.05
N GLY A 151 2.94 27.83 0.59
CA GLY A 151 2.02 26.86 0.02
C GLY A 151 2.60 26.15 -1.22
N VAL A 152 1.71 25.67 -2.08
CA VAL A 152 2.07 25.03 -3.35
C VAL A 152 2.38 26.09 -4.38
N THR A 153 3.66 26.27 -4.69
CA THR A 153 4.16 27.22 -5.69
C THR A 153 4.37 26.59 -7.06
N ASN A 154 4.71 25.30 -7.12
CA ASN A 154 4.84 24.54 -8.36
C ASN A 154 3.48 23.95 -8.78
N THR A 155 2.61 24.82 -9.27
CA THR A 155 1.24 24.43 -9.67
C THR A 155 1.24 23.56 -10.93
N ALA A 156 2.21 23.71 -11.82
CA ALA A 156 2.32 22.88 -13.02
C ALA A 156 2.53 21.41 -12.63
N LEU A 157 3.46 21.14 -11.74
CA LEU A 157 3.69 19.78 -11.23
C LEU A 157 2.46 19.21 -10.49
N ARG A 158 1.82 20.04 -9.65
CA ARG A 158 0.56 19.62 -8.98
C ARG A 158 -0.50 19.22 -10.00
N ASP A 159 -0.65 19.99 -11.09
CA ASP A 159 -1.66 19.75 -12.12
C ASP A 159 -1.32 18.48 -12.95
N GLU A 160 -0.04 18.14 -13.13
CA GLU A 160 0.38 16.84 -13.66
C GLU A 160 -0.12 15.69 -12.77
N PHE A 161 0.08 15.77 -11.47
CA PHE A 161 -0.43 14.75 -10.53
C PHE A 161 -1.95 14.66 -10.54
N LYS A 162 -2.65 15.77 -10.69
CA LYS A 162 -4.11 15.81 -10.82
C LYS A 162 -4.63 15.10 -12.08
N LEU A 163 -3.85 15.11 -13.15
CA LEU A 163 -4.19 14.41 -14.39
C LEU A 163 -3.87 12.91 -14.34
N CYS A 164 -3.09 12.45 -13.35
CA CYS A 164 -2.81 11.03 -13.16
C CYS A 164 -4.05 10.28 -12.66
N ASN A 165 -4.82 9.73 -13.59
CA ASN A 165 -6.02 8.95 -13.29
C ASN A 165 -6.13 7.75 -14.25
N VAL A 166 -7.03 6.81 -13.96
CA VAL A 166 -7.16 5.57 -14.73
C VAL A 166 -7.51 5.77 -16.21
N TYR A 167 -8.12 6.86 -16.57
CA TYR A 167 -8.47 7.16 -17.97
C TYR A 167 -7.34 7.85 -18.75
N ALA A 168 -6.41 8.50 -18.02
CA ALA A 168 -5.25 9.13 -18.63
C ALA A 168 -4.13 8.12 -18.98
N ARG A 169 -4.14 6.95 -18.34
CA ARG A 169 -3.15 5.89 -18.58
C ARG A 169 -3.61 4.98 -19.72
N PRO A 170 -2.82 4.83 -20.82
CA PRO A 170 -3.22 4.00 -21.95
C PRO A 170 -3.58 2.57 -21.59
N ASP A 171 -2.80 1.95 -20.70
CA ASP A 171 -3.01 0.56 -20.28
C ASP A 171 -4.21 0.37 -19.34
N CYS A 172 -4.63 1.44 -18.68
CA CYS A 172 -5.71 1.38 -17.69
C CYS A 172 -7.08 1.74 -18.25
N LYS A 173 -7.16 2.64 -19.24
CA LYS A 173 -8.44 3.20 -19.74
C LYS A 173 -9.45 2.15 -20.19
N ASP A 174 -9.00 1.05 -20.78
CA ASP A 174 -9.82 -0.05 -21.29
C ASP A 174 -9.71 -1.32 -20.42
N CYS A 175 -8.98 -1.29 -19.32
CA CYS A 175 -8.82 -2.41 -18.41
C CYS A 175 -10.11 -2.69 -17.64
N TRP A 176 -10.51 -3.96 -17.57
CA TRP A 176 -11.71 -4.38 -16.84
C TRP A 176 -11.60 -4.08 -15.33
N ALA A 177 -10.39 -4.11 -14.78
CA ALA A 177 -10.14 -3.91 -13.35
C ALA A 177 -9.94 -2.43 -12.96
N ARG A 178 -9.98 -1.49 -13.92
CA ARG A 178 -9.58 -0.08 -13.67
C ARG A 178 -10.24 0.58 -12.45
N LEU A 179 -11.53 0.28 -12.22
CA LEU A 179 -12.27 0.86 -11.09
C LEU A 179 -12.10 0.10 -9.78
N TYR A 180 -11.39 -1.03 -9.79
CA TYR A 180 -11.00 -1.77 -8.60
C TYR A 180 -9.54 -1.52 -8.23
N CYS A 181 -8.66 -1.55 -9.24
CA CYS A 181 -7.22 -1.32 -9.13
C CYS A 181 -6.88 0.18 -8.94
N ALA A 182 -7.69 1.08 -9.51
CA ALA A 182 -7.46 2.54 -9.51
C ALA A 182 -6.11 2.96 -10.15
N GLY A 183 -5.51 2.09 -10.98
CA GLY A 183 -4.23 2.36 -11.66
C GLY A 183 -3.00 2.29 -10.76
N GLY A 184 -3.12 1.63 -9.62
CA GLY A 184 -2.04 1.41 -8.64
C GLY A 184 -1.02 0.39 -9.07
#